data_9aad14c962af4a76a9f76e52a5d157d9
#
_entry.id   9aad14c962af4a76a9f76e52a5d157d9
#
_cell.length_a   1.000
_cell.length_b   1.000
_cell.length_c   1.000
_cell.angle_alpha   90.00
_cell.angle_beta   90.00
_cell.angle_gamma   90.00
#
_symmetry.space_group_name_H-M   'P 1'
#
loop_
_entity.id
_entity.type
_entity.pdbx_description
1 polymer ?
#
loop_
_entity_poly.entity_id
_entity_poly.type
_entity_poly.pdbx_seq_one_letter_code
_entity_poly.pdbx_strand_id
1 'polypeptide(L)'
;MKADLVLALALVHHLAIAGNIPLPLIAAWLQPMAEHLVIEFVPRSDEKVKLLLQNRRDIFDGYTLENFRSIFAAKYTIVKEEKVGNTGRFLFLMKRN
;
A
#
# COMPACT_ATOMS: atom_id res chain seq x y z
N MET A 1 -2.14 -16.07 14.24
CA MET A 1 -2.44 -15.07 15.27
C MET A 1 -3.10 -13.86 14.63
N LYS A 2 -4.22 -13.44 15.19
CA LYS A 2 -4.93 -12.25 14.71
C LYS A 2 -4.61 -11.06 15.60
N ALA A 3 -4.35 -9.91 14.99
CA ALA A 3 -4.23 -8.64 15.68
C ALA A 3 -5.50 -7.82 15.48
N ASP A 4 -5.78 -6.89 16.37
CA ASP A 4 -6.89 -5.95 16.19
C ASP A 4 -6.53 -4.89 15.17
N LEU A 5 -5.25 -4.54 15.10
CA LEU A 5 -4.75 -3.49 14.22
C LEU A 5 -3.35 -3.85 13.73
N VAL A 6 -3.12 -3.66 12.44
CA VAL A 6 -1.80 -3.76 11.82
C VAL A 6 -1.41 -2.40 11.25
N LEU A 7 -0.17 -1.99 11.50
CA LEU A 7 0.41 -0.78 10.93
C LEU A 7 1.36 -1.18 9.81
N ALA A 8 1.05 -0.73 8.58
CA ALA A 8 1.86 -1.02 7.41
C ALA A 8 2.40 0.30 6.82
N LEU A 9 3.26 0.96 7.59
CA LEU A 9 3.87 2.23 7.19
C LEU A 9 5.16 1.97 6.41
N ALA A 10 5.33 2.67 5.30
CA ALA A 10 6.51 2.57 4.44
C ALA A 10 6.79 1.13 3.96
N LEU A 11 5.77 0.28 3.90
CA LEU A 11 5.93 -1.14 3.58
C LEU A 11 5.53 -1.48 2.15
N VAL A 12 4.40 -0.94 1.67
CA VAL A 12 3.79 -1.37 0.41
C VAL A 12 4.73 -1.18 -0.77
N HIS A 13 5.41 -0.02 -0.85
CA HIS A 13 6.31 0.24 -1.97
C HIS A 13 7.54 -0.70 -1.96
N HIS A 14 8.01 -1.12 -0.78
CA HIS A 14 9.08 -2.10 -0.70
C HIS A 14 8.62 -3.47 -1.21
N LEU A 15 7.43 -3.90 -0.81
CA LEU A 15 6.90 -5.19 -1.25
C LEU A 15 6.59 -5.19 -2.74
N ALA A 16 5.94 -4.13 -3.22
CA ALA A 16 5.51 -4.05 -4.60
C ALA A 16 6.68 -3.90 -5.56
N ILE A 17 7.64 -3.07 -5.24
CA ILE A 17 8.75 -2.73 -6.15
C ILE A 17 9.99 -3.56 -5.86
N ALA A 18 10.53 -3.48 -4.65
CA ALA A 18 11.74 -4.25 -4.32
C ALA A 18 11.47 -5.75 -4.32
N GLY A 19 10.33 -6.17 -3.79
CA GLY A 19 9.91 -7.56 -3.75
C GLY A 19 9.18 -8.06 -4.99
N ASN A 20 8.81 -7.16 -5.90
CA ASN A 20 8.04 -7.48 -7.11
C ASN A 20 6.76 -8.25 -6.80
N ILE A 21 6.05 -7.85 -5.74
CA ILE A 21 4.82 -8.49 -5.31
C ILE A 21 3.63 -7.65 -5.81
N PRO A 22 2.73 -8.23 -6.61
CA PRO A 22 1.55 -7.47 -7.08
C PRO A 22 0.67 -6.99 -5.92
N LEU A 23 0.08 -5.82 -6.07
CA LEU A 23 -0.79 -5.24 -5.04
C LEU A 23 -1.92 -6.17 -4.58
N PRO A 24 -2.59 -6.93 -5.47
CA PRO A 24 -3.62 -7.87 -5.03
C PRO A 24 -3.10 -8.93 -4.07
N LEU A 25 -1.87 -9.41 -4.25
CA LEU A 25 -1.27 -10.38 -3.35
C LEU A 25 -0.92 -9.76 -2.00
N ILE A 26 -0.49 -8.50 -2.00
CA ILE A 26 -0.21 -7.78 -0.76
C ILE A 26 -1.51 -7.62 0.05
N ALA A 27 -2.59 -7.20 -0.61
CA ALA A 27 -3.89 -7.05 0.04
C ALA A 27 -4.40 -8.39 0.60
N ALA A 28 -4.27 -9.46 -0.16
CA ALA A 28 -4.67 -10.80 0.27
C ALA A 28 -3.85 -11.29 1.47
N TRP A 29 -2.56 -10.97 1.47
CA TRP A 29 -1.66 -11.36 2.56
C TRP A 29 -1.97 -10.61 3.85
N LEU A 30 -2.30 -9.33 3.76
CA LEU A 30 -2.60 -8.51 4.95
C LEU A 30 -3.99 -8.79 5.51
N GLN A 31 -4.94 -9.19 4.68
CA GLN A 31 -6.34 -9.31 5.08
C GLN A 31 -6.57 -10.20 6.32
N PRO A 32 -5.95 -11.39 6.44
CA PRO A 32 -6.20 -12.24 7.61
C PRO A 32 -5.46 -11.81 8.86
N MET A 33 -4.55 -10.83 8.77
CA MET A 33 -3.69 -10.47 9.88
C MET A 33 -4.39 -9.64 10.95
N ALA A 34 -5.34 -8.78 10.55
CA ALA A 34 -6.03 -7.91 11.49
C ALA A 34 -7.38 -7.49 10.97
N GLU A 35 -8.27 -7.11 11.89
CA GLU A 35 -9.57 -6.53 11.56
C GLU A 35 -9.41 -5.12 10.99
N HIS A 36 -8.46 -4.36 11.52
CA HIS A 36 -8.16 -2.99 11.07
C HIS A 36 -6.74 -2.88 10.57
N LEU A 37 -6.56 -2.05 9.55
CA LEU A 37 -5.27 -1.83 8.92
C LEU A 37 -5.05 -0.33 8.74
N VAL A 38 -3.92 0.17 9.23
CA VAL A 38 -3.44 1.49 8.87
C VAL A 38 -2.30 1.28 7.88
N ILE A 39 -2.48 1.73 6.66
CA ILE A 39 -1.54 1.49 5.58
C ILE A 39 -1.17 2.79 4.88
N GLU A 40 0.11 2.93 4.55
CA GLU A 40 0.62 4.10 3.84
C GLU A 40 0.87 3.75 2.38
N PHE A 41 0.35 4.58 1.49
CA PHE A 41 0.70 4.51 0.08
C PHE A 41 1.76 5.58 -0.22
N VAL A 42 2.91 5.16 -0.73
CA VAL A 42 4.02 6.03 -1.13
C VAL A 42 4.05 6.07 -2.66
N PRO A 43 3.83 7.26 -3.28
CA PRO A 43 3.69 7.34 -4.73
C PRO A 43 5.02 7.14 -5.46
N ARG A 44 4.94 6.88 -6.77
CA ARG A 44 6.13 6.70 -7.62
C ARG A 44 7.02 7.94 -7.65
N SER A 45 6.45 9.12 -7.46
CA SER A 45 7.19 10.39 -7.43
C SER A 45 8.00 10.59 -6.15
N ASP A 46 7.77 9.79 -5.13
CA ASP A 46 8.51 9.88 -3.87
C ASP A 46 9.95 9.43 -4.07
N GLU A 47 10.89 10.11 -3.43
CA GLU A 47 12.31 9.80 -3.56
C GLU A 47 12.65 8.36 -3.16
N LYS A 48 11.97 7.82 -2.14
CA LYS A 48 12.18 6.44 -1.71
C LYS A 48 11.82 5.45 -2.81
N VAL A 49 10.71 5.71 -3.51
CA VAL A 49 10.28 4.86 -4.62
C VAL A 49 11.21 5.04 -5.82
N LYS A 50 11.63 6.27 -6.10
CA LYS A 50 12.60 6.52 -7.18
C LYS A 50 13.91 5.77 -6.96
N LEU A 51 14.38 5.70 -5.72
CA LEU A 51 15.57 4.92 -5.38
C LEU A 51 15.37 3.43 -5.63
N LEU A 52 14.19 2.91 -5.31
CA LEU A 52 13.88 1.50 -5.57
C LEU A 52 13.81 1.19 -7.06
N LEU A 53 13.35 2.14 -7.88
CA LEU A 53 13.26 1.97 -9.32
C LEU A 53 14.60 2.18 -10.03
N GLN A 54 15.55 2.83 -9.37
CA GLN A 54 16.87 3.08 -9.93
C GLN A 54 17.57 1.76 -10.23
N ASN A 55 18.16 1.66 -11.42
CA ASN A 55 18.85 0.45 -11.88
C ASN A 55 17.92 -0.77 -12.08
N ARG A 56 16.61 -0.55 -12.14
CA ARG A 56 15.64 -1.59 -12.43
C ARG A 56 14.84 -1.23 -13.65
N ARG A 57 14.41 -2.27 -14.39
CA ARG A 57 13.45 -2.09 -15.46
C ARG A 57 12.10 -1.74 -14.82
N ASP A 58 11.49 -0.65 -15.24
CA ASP A 58 10.20 -0.24 -14.70
C ASP A 58 9.07 -1.04 -15.36
N ILE A 59 8.64 -2.08 -14.66
CA ILE A 59 7.53 -2.94 -15.08
C ILE A 59 6.33 -2.79 -14.13
N PHE A 60 6.32 -1.72 -13.32
CA PHE A 60 5.35 -1.55 -12.23
C PHE A 60 4.24 -0.57 -12.61
N ASP A 61 3.67 -0.71 -13.81
CA ASP A 61 2.61 0.18 -14.29
C ASP A 61 1.37 0.16 -13.40
N GLY A 62 1.11 -0.97 -12.74
CA GLY A 62 -0.02 -1.11 -11.82
C GLY A 62 0.18 -0.44 -10.47
N TYR A 63 1.37 0.07 -10.18
CA TYR A 63 1.65 0.71 -8.90
C TYR A 63 1.21 2.18 -8.94
N THR A 64 -0.09 2.41 -8.80
CA THR A 64 -0.70 3.74 -8.78
C THR A 64 -1.65 3.86 -7.60
N LEU A 65 -1.92 5.08 -7.17
CA LEU A 65 -2.88 5.33 -6.09
C LEU A 65 -4.28 4.81 -6.44
N GLU A 66 -4.70 5.00 -7.69
CA GLU A 66 -6.00 4.54 -8.17
C GLU A 66 -6.12 3.03 -8.07
N ASN A 67 -5.13 2.29 -8.56
CA ASN A 67 -5.11 0.83 -8.48
C ASN A 67 -5.03 0.35 -7.04
N PHE A 68 -4.20 0.99 -6.22
CA PHE A 68 -4.09 0.67 -4.81
C PHE A 68 -5.46 0.77 -4.13
N ARG A 69 -6.14 1.90 -4.34
CA ARG A 69 -7.45 2.15 -3.75
C ARG A 69 -8.48 1.11 -4.21
N SER A 70 -8.52 0.83 -5.50
CA SER A 70 -9.44 -0.13 -6.09
C SER A 70 -9.21 -1.55 -5.58
N ILE A 71 -7.96 -1.98 -5.56
CA ILE A 71 -7.58 -3.32 -5.13
C ILE A 71 -7.90 -3.54 -3.65
N PHE A 72 -7.53 -2.58 -2.81
CA PHE A 72 -7.79 -2.70 -1.38
C PHE A 72 -9.28 -2.56 -1.05
N ALA A 73 -10.02 -1.74 -1.79
CA ALA A 73 -11.47 -1.59 -1.58
C ALA A 73 -12.25 -2.87 -1.86
N ALA A 74 -11.69 -3.79 -2.65
CA ALA A 74 -12.31 -5.09 -2.91
C ALA A 74 -12.27 -6.01 -1.68
N LYS A 75 -11.32 -5.80 -0.76
CA LYS A 75 -11.11 -6.65 0.42
C LYS A 75 -11.35 -5.94 1.74
N TYR A 76 -11.35 -4.62 1.72
CA TYR A 76 -11.47 -3.77 2.89
C TYR A 76 -12.49 -2.68 2.64
N THR A 77 -13.03 -2.12 3.73
CA THR A 77 -13.75 -0.85 3.68
C THR A 77 -12.78 0.24 4.06
N ILE A 78 -12.59 1.22 3.18
CA ILE A 78 -11.75 2.38 3.48
C ILE A 78 -12.54 3.31 4.40
N VAL A 79 -12.14 3.36 5.67
CA VAL A 79 -12.83 4.15 6.69
C VAL A 79 -12.40 5.61 6.63
N LYS A 80 -11.09 5.83 6.45
CA LYS A 80 -10.53 7.16 6.39
C LYS A 80 -9.32 7.18 5.47
N GLU A 81 -9.18 8.28 4.74
CA GLU A 81 -8.04 8.50 3.85
C GLU A 81 -7.51 9.90 4.15
N GLU A 82 -6.21 10.04 4.36
CA GLU A 82 -5.62 11.30 4.73
C GLU A 82 -4.29 11.53 4.01
N LYS A 83 -4.17 12.70 3.40
CA LYS A 83 -2.93 13.10 2.73
C LYS A 83 -1.90 13.50 3.77
N VAL A 84 -0.67 13.05 3.60
CA VAL A 84 0.43 13.34 4.51
C VAL A 84 1.18 14.58 4.01
N GLY A 85 0.83 15.75 4.53
CA GLY A 85 1.48 17.02 4.18
C GLY A 85 1.53 17.25 2.67
N ASN A 86 2.67 17.68 2.15
CA ASN A 86 2.90 17.94 0.74
C ASN A 86 3.72 16.84 0.05
N THR A 87 3.73 15.64 0.64
CA THR A 87 4.59 14.55 0.19
C THR A 87 4.02 13.71 -0.94
N GLY A 88 2.72 13.82 -1.21
CA GLY A 88 2.04 12.91 -2.13
C GLY A 88 1.72 11.56 -1.51
N ARG A 89 2.12 11.32 -0.27
CA ARG A 89 1.81 10.10 0.46
C ARG A 89 0.41 10.17 1.05
N PHE A 90 -0.22 9.00 1.20
CA PHE A 90 -1.56 8.89 1.78
C PHE A 90 -1.57 7.84 2.88
N LEU A 91 -2.26 8.15 3.98
CA LEU A 91 -2.56 7.17 5.03
C LEU A 91 -4.01 6.75 4.90
N PHE A 92 -4.23 5.44 5.01
CA PHE A 92 -5.57 4.85 4.96
C PHE A 92 -5.84 4.08 6.24
N LEU A 93 -7.00 4.32 6.82
CA LEU A 93 -7.54 3.44 7.85
C LEU A 93 -8.59 2.55 7.17
N MET A 94 -8.39 1.25 7.24
CA MET A 94 -9.25 0.27 6.57
C MET A 94 -9.76 -0.75 7.56
N LYS A 95 -10.99 -1.20 7.31
CA LYS A 95 -11.60 -2.28 8.07
C LYS A 95 -11.81 -3.46 7.13
N ARG A 96 -11.41 -4.65 7.57
CA ARG A 96 -11.60 -5.87 6.80
C ARG A 96 -13.10 -6.14 6.54
N ASN A 97 -13.39 -6.48 5.30
CA ASN A 97 -14.75 -6.87 4.92
C ASN A 97 -15.13 -8.23 5.51
#